data_549d973a66b4e3e0474e627e67adac32
#
_entry.id   549d973a66b4e3e0474e627e67adac32
#
_cell.length_a   1.000
_cell.length_b   1.000
_cell.length_c   1.000
_cell.angle_alpha   90.00
_cell.angle_beta   90.00
_cell.angle_gamma   90.00
#
_symmetry.space_group_name_H-M   'P 1'
#
loop_
_entity.id
_entity.type
_entity.pdbx_description
1 polymer ?
#
loop_
_entity_poly.entity_id
_entity_poly.type
_entity_poly.pdbx_seq_one_letter_code
_entity_poly.pdbx_strand_id
1 'polypeptide(L)'
;MAVTKGKTNKKINPVVNTYLFAYNFIQVLGWSYLLFQIVNFYMNPPKSQSLWDVVKYTVGIFQNAAFIEIFNVASGLVKSNLAVTTQQVLSRVAIVAAIAFIPETSGSPGLPLALTAWCFAEITRYSYYGFNIIGYIPYLITWARYTFFYVLYPVGVSGELLVYWTSLGYVGRTKMWSIEMPNKLNIAFSLWTAIAIVMLVYIPLFPQMFMHMVYQRKKTLGSPETKKVQKKVQ
;
A
#
# COMPACT_ATOMS: atom_id res chain seq x y z
N MET A 1 -8.66 9.99 -29.01
CA MET A 1 -7.74 9.59 -27.88
C MET A 1 -7.25 10.85 -27.19
N ALA A 2 -7.73 11.14 -25.98
CA ALA A 2 -7.28 12.33 -25.24
C ALA A 2 -6.00 12.00 -24.49
N VAL A 3 -4.87 12.49 -24.99
CA VAL A 3 -3.57 12.43 -24.33
C VAL A 3 -3.56 13.50 -23.23
N THR A 4 -3.54 13.09 -21.98
CA THR A 4 -3.36 14.01 -20.86
C THR A 4 -1.89 14.44 -20.84
N LYS A 5 -1.58 15.67 -21.33
CA LYS A 5 -0.25 16.27 -21.17
C LYS A 5 0.08 16.31 -19.68
N GLY A 6 1.10 15.56 -19.26
CA GLY A 6 1.66 15.67 -17.94
C GLY A 6 2.07 17.13 -17.67
N LYS A 7 1.78 17.65 -16.48
CA LYS A 7 2.28 18.97 -16.07
C LYS A 7 3.80 18.93 -16.14
N THR A 8 4.38 19.72 -17.05
CA THR A 8 5.82 19.90 -17.20
C THR A 8 6.42 20.28 -15.84
N ASN A 9 7.11 19.33 -15.24
CA ASN A 9 7.91 19.56 -14.04
C ASN A 9 9.04 20.56 -14.39
N LYS A 10 9.32 21.50 -13.49
CA LYS A 10 10.58 22.23 -13.41
C LYS A 10 11.71 21.27 -13.80
N LYS A 11 12.67 21.70 -14.64
CA LYS A 11 13.82 20.88 -15.07
C LYS A 11 14.47 20.21 -13.86
N ILE A 12 14.01 19.03 -13.52
CA ILE A 12 14.65 18.17 -12.51
C ILE A 12 15.92 17.67 -13.19
N ASN A 13 17.02 17.59 -12.43
CA ASN A 13 18.30 17.08 -12.90
C ASN A 13 18.06 15.71 -13.60
N PRO A 14 18.60 15.50 -14.83
CA PRO A 14 18.43 14.23 -15.56
C PRO A 14 18.80 13.01 -14.72
N VAL A 15 19.83 13.10 -13.86
CA VAL A 15 20.25 12.03 -12.95
C VAL A 15 19.14 11.64 -11.99
N VAL A 16 18.44 12.64 -11.42
CA VAL A 16 17.30 12.39 -10.49
C VAL A 16 16.14 11.71 -11.23
N ASN A 17 15.84 12.15 -12.47
CA ASN A 17 14.79 11.51 -13.26
C ASN A 17 15.13 10.05 -13.59
N THR A 18 16.38 9.76 -13.96
CA THR A 18 16.84 8.38 -14.23
C THR A 18 16.74 7.53 -12.97
N TYR A 19 17.18 8.03 -11.83
CA TYR A 19 17.06 7.35 -10.54
C TYR A 19 15.60 7.04 -10.19
N LEU A 20 14.72 8.04 -10.25
CA LEU A 20 13.30 7.86 -9.93
C LEU A 20 12.62 6.90 -10.92
N PHE A 21 12.98 6.97 -12.22
CA PHE A 21 12.45 6.04 -13.20
C PHE A 21 12.90 4.61 -12.92
N ALA A 22 14.19 4.39 -12.69
CA ALA A 22 14.74 3.07 -12.36
C ALA A 22 14.08 2.49 -11.10
N TYR A 23 13.92 3.30 -10.04
CA TYR A 23 13.23 2.90 -8.83
C TYR A 23 11.79 2.44 -9.10
N ASN A 24 11.00 3.26 -9.81
CA ASN A 24 9.62 2.91 -10.14
C ASN A 24 9.54 1.65 -11.02
N PHE A 25 10.44 1.51 -11.97
CA PHE A 25 10.49 0.34 -12.85
C PHE A 25 10.81 -0.96 -12.08
N ILE A 26 11.81 -0.92 -11.20
CA ILE A 26 12.16 -2.05 -10.33
C ILE A 26 10.99 -2.44 -9.43
N GLN A 27 10.28 -1.46 -8.89
CA GLN A 27 9.08 -1.72 -8.09
C GLN A 27 7.97 -2.39 -8.91
N VAL A 28 7.72 -1.95 -10.15
CA VAL A 28 6.75 -2.62 -11.04
C VAL A 28 7.12 -4.08 -11.25
N LEU A 29 8.39 -4.36 -11.54
CA LEU A 29 8.86 -5.75 -11.74
C LEU A 29 8.68 -6.59 -10.48
N GLY A 30 9.04 -6.05 -9.32
CA GLY A 30 8.94 -6.77 -8.04
C GLY A 30 7.50 -7.09 -7.65
N TRP A 31 6.59 -6.13 -7.75
CA TRP A 31 5.18 -6.35 -7.46
C TRP A 31 4.51 -7.26 -8.50
N SER A 32 4.92 -7.20 -9.76
CA SER A 32 4.47 -8.14 -10.81
C SER A 32 4.97 -9.56 -10.54
N TYR A 33 6.21 -9.71 -10.09
CA TYR A 33 6.74 -11.01 -9.69
C TYR A 33 6.01 -11.57 -8.47
N LEU A 34 5.69 -10.73 -7.48
CA LEU A 34 4.88 -11.13 -6.33
C LEU A 34 3.49 -11.62 -6.77
N LEU A 35 2.84 -10.91 -7.68
CA LEU A 35 1.55 -11.33 -8.23
C LEU A 35 1.67 -12.68 -8.94
N PHE A 36 2.73 -12.88 -9.73
CA PHE A 36 3.02 -14.16 -10.36
C PHE A 36 3.20 -15.28 -9.33
N GLN A 37 3.93 -15.05 -8.24
CA GLN A 37 4.10 -16.03 -7.17
C GLN A 37 2.75 -16.40 -6.52
N ILE A 38 1.87 -15.42 -6.27
CA ILE A 38 0.53 -15.68 -5.71
C ILE A 38 -0.30 -16.52 -6.67
N VAL A 39 -0.37 -16.16 -7.95
CA VAL A 39 -1.12 -16.90 -8.96
C VAL A 39 -0.58 -18.33 -9.10
N ASN A 40 0.74 -18.48 -9.20
CA ASN A 40 1.38 -19.79 -9.33
C ASN A 40 1.12 -20.68 -8.10
N PHE A 41 1.12 -20.11 -6.90
CA PHE A 41 0.79 -20.84 -5.67
C PHE A 41 -0.61 -21.47 -5.72
N TYR A 42 -1.60 -20.76 -6.24
CA TYR A 42 -2.98 -21.29 -6.35
C TYR A 42 -3.18 -22.21 -7.55
N MET A 43 -2.43 -22.01 -8.63
CA MET A 43 -2.49 -22.91 -9.80
C MET A 43 -1.73 -24.23 -9.57
N ASN A 44 -0.61 -24.17 -8.85
CA ASN A 44 0.27 -25.29 -8.58
C ASN A 44 0.60 -25.34 -7.07
N PRO A 45 -0.36 -25.69 -6.20
CA PRO A 45 -0.18 -25.61 -4.76
C PRO A 45 0.92 -26.56 -4.28
N PRO A 46 1.96 -26.05 -3.61
CA PRO A 46 3.02 -26.87 -3.06
C PRO A 46 2.49 -27.73 -1.89
N LYS A 47 3.00 -28.95 -1.76
CA LYS A 47 2.49 -29.93 -0.79
C LYS A 47 2.69 -29.55 0.68
N SER A 48 3.65 -28.68 1.02
CA SER A 48 4.06 -28.41 2.39
C SER A 48 4.39 -26.96 2.74
N GLN A 49 4.19 -26.02 1.81
CA GLN A 49 4.51 -24.60 2.02
C GLN A 49 3.24 -23.77 2.11
N SER A 50 3.22 -22.80 3.03
CA SER A 50 2.19 -21.76 3.06
C SER A 50 2.41 -20.73 1.96
N LEU A 51 1.37 -19.93 1.66
CA LEU A 51 1.53 -18.78 0.75
C LEU A 51 2.63 -17.85 1.27
N TRP A 52 2.68 -17.62 2.58
CA TRP A 52 3.70 -16.76 3.19
C TRP A 52 5.12 -17.27 2.93
N ASP A 53 5.36 -18.58 3.04
CA ASP A 53 6.68 -19.16 2.78
C ASP A 53 7.20 -18.87 1.38
N VAL A 54 6.30 -18.83 0.40
CA VAL A 54 6.63 -18.53 -1.01
C VAL A 54 6.92 -17.06 -1.22
N VAL A 55 6.14 -16.15 -0.59
CA VAL A 55 6.16 -14.72 -0.92
C VAL A 55 6.96 -13.85 0.04
N LYS A 56 7.32 -14.34 1.25
CA LYS A 56 7.91 -13.54 2.34
C LYS A 56 9.12 -12.71 1.95
N TYR A 57 10.03 -13.26 1.15
CA TYR A 57 11.23 -12.53 0.73
C TYR A 57 10.88 -11.42 -0.28
N THR A 58 10.01 -11.71 -1.23
CA THR A 58 9.58 -10.73 -2.23
C THR A 58 8.82 -9.58 -1.56
N VAL A 59 7.85 -9.90 -0.70
CA VAL A 59 7.13 -8.89 0.10
C VAL A 59 8.10 -8.11 0.98
N GLY A 60 8.99 -8.80 1.69
CA GLY A 60 9.97 -8.17 2.58
C GLY A 60 10.85 -7.16 1.85
N ILE A 61 11.36 -7.50 0.68
CA ILE A 61 12.22 -6.59 -0.11
C ILE A 61 11.43 -5.41 -0.65
N PHE A 62 10.36 -5.66 -1.40
CA PHE A 62 9.67 -4.58 -2.14
C PHE A 62 8.81 -3.69 -1.25
N GLN A 63 8.22 -4.23 -0.17
CA GLN A 63 7.51 -3.41 0.81
C GLN A 63 8.48 -2.54 1.64
N ASN A 64 9.64 -3.07 2.05
CA ASN A 64 10.61 -2.26 2.78
C ASN A 64 11.33 -1.26 1.85
N ALA A 65 11.50 -1.55 0.56
CA ALA A 65 11.99 -0.56 -0.39
C ALA A 65 11.12 0.70 -0.46
N ALA A 66 9.85 0.63 -0.02
CA ALA A 66 8.98 1.81 0.09
C ALA A 66 9.47 2.85 1.12
N PHE A 67 10.37 2.51 2.07
CA PHE A 67 11.05 3.51 2.91
C PHE A 67 11.85 4.53 2.08
N ILE A 68 12.34 4.14 0.91
CA ILE A 68 13.01 5.05 -0.04
C ILE A 68 12.04 6.17 -0.49
N GLU A 69 10.73 5.91 -0.57
CA GLU A 69 9.75 6.94 -0.91
C GLU A 69 9.68 8.03 0.17
N ILE A 70 9.73 7.65 1.45
CA ILE A 70 9.76 8.60 2.56
C ILE A 70 10.99 9.49 2.42
N PHE A 71 12.17 8.90 2.14
CA PHE A 71 13.39 9.65 1.91
C PHE A 71 13.29 10.57 0.68
N ASN A 72 12.74 10.09 -0.45
CA ASN A 72 12.56 10.90 -1.66
C ASN A 72 11.63 12.09 -1.44
N VAL A 73 10.59 11.93 -0.61
CA VAL A 73 9.68 13.04 -0.27
C VAL A 73 10.35 13.99 0.74
N ALA A 74 11.01 13.47 1.76
CA ALA A 74 11.70 14.27 2.78
C ALA A 74 12.84 15.11 2.19
N SER A 75 13.57 14.56 1.22
CA SER A 75 14.64 15.27 0.49
C SER A 75 14.13 16.25 -0.59
N GLY A 76 12.81 16.30 -0.81
CA GLY A 76 12.20 17.18 -1.84
C GLY A 76 12.37 16.71 -3.28
N LEU A 77 12.90 15.50 -3.51
CA LEU A 77 13.00 14.90 -4.85
C LEU A 77 11.62 14.63 -5.45
N VAL A 78 10.64 14.26 -4.60
CA VAL A 78 9.25 14.02 -4.99
C VAL A 78 8.33 14.96 -4.24
N LYS A 79 7.43 15.64 -4.94
CA LYS A 79 6.42 16.50 -4.33
C LYS A 79 5.23 15.66 -3.87
N SER A 80 5.23 15.25 -2.61
CA SER A 80 4.13 14.55 -1.95
C SER A 80 4.00 15.04 -0.50
N ASN A 81 2.90 14.71 0.16
CA ASN A 81 2.76 14.99 1.59
C ASN A 81 3.53 13.93 2.38
N LEU A 82 4.55 14.36 3.10
CA LEU A 82 5.44 13.48 3.88
C LEU A 82 4.66 12.66 4.93
N ALA A 83 3.73 13.31 5.66
CA ALA A 83 2.96 12.62 6.70
C ALA A 83 2.08 11.50 6.10
N VAL A 84 1.41 11.77 4.97
CA VAL A 84 0.57 10.77 4.29
C VAL A 84 1.43 9.62 3.74
N THR A 85 2.57 9.94 3.11
CA THR A 85 3.49 8.91 2.58
C THR A 85 4.01 8.02 3.72
N THR A 86 4.47 8.62 4.82
CA THR A 86 4.97 7.89 5.99
C THR A 86 3.89 7.00 6.59
N GLN A 87 2.67 7.52 6.77
CA GLN A 87 1.55 6.73 7.29
C GLN A 87 1.23 5.53 6.40
N GLN A 88 1.20 5.71 5.07
CA GLN A 88 0.91 4.62 4.12
C GLN A 88 1.99 3.53 4.14
N VAL A 89 3.26 3.93 4.21
CA VAL A 89 4.37 2.96 4.28
C VAL A 89 4.35 2.21 5.61
N LEU A 90 4.22 2.93 6.73
CA LEU A 90 4.25 2.31 8.06
C LEU A 90 3.05 1.38 8.30
N SER A 91 1.86 1.72 7.85
CA SER A 91 0.68 0.85 8.00
C SER A 91 0.89 -0.51 7.34
N ARG A 92 1.46 -0.55 6.13
CA ARG A 92 1.76 -1.80 5.42
C ARG A 92 2.92 -2.57 6.02
N VAL A 93 3.97 -1.86 6.46
CA VAL A 93 5.07 -2.49 7.20
C VAL A 93 4.57 -3.15 8.47
N ALA A 94 3.63 -2.54 9.19
CA ALA A 94 3.03 -3.13 10.38
C ALA A 94 2.26 -4.43 10.06
N ILE A 95 1.51 -4.49 8.96
CA ILE A 95 0.87 -5.74 8.49
C ILE A 95 1.93 -6.82 8.18
N VAL A 96 2.95 -6.47 7.41
CA VAL A 96 4.03 -7.42 7.07
C VAL A 96 4.74 -7.91 8.32
N ALA A 97 5.00 -7.03 9.29
CA ALA A 97 5.57 -7.40 10.58
C ALA A 97 4.63 -8.34 11.37
N ALA A 98 3.33 -8.06 11.39
CA ALA A 98 2.36 -8.96 12.03
C ALA A 98 2.41 -10.36 11.41
N ILE A 99 2.47 -10.46 10.08
CA ILE A 99 2.54 -11.76 9.38
C ILE A 99 3.88 -12.45 9.62
N ALA A 100 4.98 -11.71 9.70
CA ALA A 100 6.31 -12.28 9.89
C ALA A 100 6.53 -12.79 11.31
N PHE A 101 5.97 -12.13 12.33
CA PHE A 101 6.26 -12.42 13.74
C PHE A 101 5.16 -13.18 14.47
N ILE A 102 3.92 -13.17 13.96
CA ILE A 102 2.80 -13.87 14.56
C ILE A 102 2.47 -15.11 13.72
N PRO A 103 2.81 -16.35 14.19
CA PRO A 103 2.77 -17.54 13.35
C PRO A 103 1.42 -17.86 12.70
N GLU A 104 0.31 -17.64 13.39
CA GLU A 104 -1.03 -17.96 12.89
C GLU A 104 -1.49 -17.07 11.74
N THR A 105 -0.89 -15.90 11.58
CA THR A 105 -1.28 -14.95 10.53
C THR A 105 -0.90 -15.41 9.12
N SER A 106 0.09 -16.29 9.00
CA SER A 106 0.47 -16.90 7.72
C SER A 106 -0.65 -17.77 7.11
N GLY A 107 -1.55 -18.30 7.95
CA GLY A 107 -2.76 -19.02 7.55
C GLY A 107 -4.01 -18.16 7.45
N SER A 108 -3.92 -16.87 7.70
CA SER A 108 -5.09 -15.97 7.62
C SER A 108 -5.64 -15.87 6.19
N PRO A 109 -6.96 -15.97 6.00
CA PRO A 109 -7.59 -15.73 4.69
C PRO A 109 -7.42 -14.27 4.24
N GLY A 110 -7.05 -13.37 5.14
CA GLY A 110 -6.74 -11.98 4.82
C GLY A 110 -5.44 -11.81 4.05
N LEU A 111 -4.45 -12.71 4.21
CA LEU A 111 -3.16 -12.61 3.56
C LEU A 111 -3.26 -12.56 2.03
N PRO A 112 -3.90 -13.51 1.34
CA PRO A 112 -4.02 -13.45 -0.12
C PRO A 112 -4.82 -12.23 -0.60
N LEU A 113 -5.86 -11.82 0.13
CA LEU A 113 -6.67 -10.66 -0.22
C LEU A 113 -5.83 -9.37 -0.17
N ALA A 114 -5.13 -9.15 0.94
CA ALA A 114 -4.28 -7.97 1.12
C ALA A 114 -3.17 -7.94 0.06
N LEU A 115 -2.41 -9.03 -0.10
CA LEU A 115 -1.28 -9.08 -1.04
C LEU A 115 -1.72 -8.90 -2.49
N THR A 116 -2.83 -9.52 -2.90
CA THR A 116 -3.36 -9.37 -4.27
C THR A 116 -3.80 -7.92 -4.52
N ALA A 117 -4.54 -7.32 -3.58
CA ALA A 117 -4.95 -5.92 -3.71
C ALA A 117 -3.73 -4.98 -3.75
N TRP A 118 -2.71 -5.22 -2.93
CA TRP A 118 -1.47 -4.45 -2.95
C TRP A 118 -0.73 -4.60 -4.29
N CYS A 119 -0.59 -5.80 -4.84
CA CYS A 119 0.06 -6.00 -6.13
C CYS A 119 -0.57 -5.13 -7.22
N PHE A 120 -1.89 -5.20 -7.39
CA PHE A 120 -2.57 -4.39 -8.40
C PHE A 120 -2.45 -2.88 -8.14
N ALA A 121 -2.57 -2.46 -6.89
CA ALA A 121 -2.43 -1.07 -6.51
C ALA A 121 -1.01 -0.54 -6.79
N GLU A 122 0.03 -1.30 -6.41
CA GLU A 122 1.43 -0.89 -6.55
C GLU A 122 1.91 -0.95 -8.00
N ILE A 123 1.58 -2.00 -8.75
CA ILE A 123 1.89 -2.07 -10.19
C ILE A 123 1.31 -0.85 -10.90
N THR A 124 0.04 -0.52 -10.63
CA THR A 124 -0.63 0.63 -11.25
C THR A 124 0.00 1.95 -10.80
N ARG A 125 0.34 2.09 -9.52
CA ARG A 125 0.91 3.29 -8.92
C ARG A 125 2.30 3.59 -9.48
N TYR A 126 3.20 2.61 -9.45
CA TYR A 126 4.57 2.78 -9.92
C TYR A 126 4.64 2.91 -11.45
N SER A 127 3.79 2.20 -12.19
CA SER A 127 3.66 2.41 -13.64
C SER A 127 3.24 3.85 -13.95
N TYR A 128 2.25 4.38 -13.24
CA TYR A 128 1.82 5.77 -13.42
C TYR A 128 2.96 6.76 -13.14
N TYR A 129 3.74 6.54 -12.07
CA TYR A 129 4.88 7.40 -11.74
C TYR A 129 6.00 7.31 -12.76
N GLY A 130 6.35 6.10 -13.23
CA GLY A 130 7.35 5.89 -14.26
C GLY A 130 6.98 6.60 -15.58
N PHE A 131 5.76 6.42 -16.06
CA PHE A 131 5.26 7.11 -17.26
C PHE A 131 5.18 8.64 -17.10
N ASN A 132 4.86 9.10 -15.90
CA ASN A 132 4.84 10.55 -15.62
C ASN A 132 6.24 11.19 -15.73
N ILE A 133 7.30 10.46 -15.37
CA ILE A 133 8.70 10.93 -15.51
C ILE A 133 9.07 11.05 -16.98
N ILE A 134 8.63 10.12 -17.84
CA ILE A 134 8.84 10.14 -19.29
C ILE A 134 8.04 11.26 -19.96
N GLY A 135 7.01 11.80 -19.28
CA GLY A 135 6.14 12.85 -19.83
C GLY A 135 4.96 12.34 -20.67
N TYR A 136 4.80 11.03 -20.79
CA TYR A 136 3.67 10.39 -21.47
C TYR A 136 3.01 9.36 -20.57
N ILE A 137 1.73 9.54 -20.26
CA ILE A 137 0.96 8.61 -19.44
C ILE A 137 -0.16 8.01 -20.30
N PRO A 138 -0.14 6.69 -20.60
CA PRO A 138 -1.24 6.02 -21.28
C PRO A 138 -2.56 6.21 -20.53
N TYR A 139 -3.64 6.46 -21.27
CA TYR A 139 -4.97 6.66 -20.68
C TYR A 139 -5.40 5.47 -19.81
N LEU A 140 -5.10 4.25 -20.25
CA LEU A 140 -5.43 3.02 -19.51
C LEU A 140 -4.82 3.02 -18.10
N ILE A 141 -3.57 3.44 -17.96
CA ILE A 141 -2.88 3.51 -16.65
C ILE A 141 -3.51 4.59 -15.76
N THR A 142 -3.83 5.75 -16.35
CA THR A 142 -4.55 6.80 -15.63
C THR A 142 -5.92 6.32 -15.19
N TRP A 143 -6.67 5.68 -16.08
CA TRP A 143 -7.98 5.12 -15.77
C TRP A 143 -7.90 4.05 -14.67
N ALA A 144 -6.97 3.10 -14.79
CA ALA A 144 -6.78 2.05 -13.81
C ALA A 144 -6.44 2.63 -12.42
N ARG A 145 -5.50 3.59 -12.35
CA ARG A 145 -5.12 4.26 -11.11
C ARG A 145 -6.30 4.91 -10.38
N TYR A 146 -7.20 5.55 -11.14
CA TYR A 146 -8.34 6.28 -10.58
C TYR A 146 -9.65 5.49 -10.62
N THR A 147 -9.62 4.19 -10.93
CA THR A 147 -10.83 3.35 -10.96
C THR A 147 -10.67 2.08 -10.12
N PHE A 148 -9.51 1.44 -10.15
CA PHE A 148 -9.30 0.18 -9.43
C PHE A 148 -9.48 0.31 -7.92
N PHE A 149 -9.29 1.49 -7.36
CA PHE A 149 -9.46 1.70 -5.92
C PHE A 149 -10.88 1.36 -5.43
N TYR A 150 -11.92 1.44 -6.27
CA TYR A 150 -13.28 1.06 -5.88
C TYR A 150 -13.37 -0.40 -5.41
N VAL A 151 -12.55 -1.28 -5.96
CA VAL A 151 -12.47 -2.69 -5.59
C VAL A 151 -11.28 -2.96 -4.68
N LEU A 152 -10.09 -2.43 -5.03
CA LEU A 152 -8.85 -2.74 -4.33
C LEU A 152 -8.82 -2.21 -2.89
N TYR A 153 -9.44 -1.03 -2.63
CA TYR A 153 -9.50 -0.49 -1.27
C TYR A 153 -10.34 -1.35 -0.33
N PRO A 154 -11.63 -1.66 -0.63
CA PRO A 154 -12.40 -2.55 0.22
C PRO A 154 -11.75 -3.93 0.40
N VAL A 155 -11.27 -4.54 -0.68
CA VAL A 155 -10.64 -5.87 -0.63
C VAL A 155 -9.35 -5.83 0.18
N GLY A 156 -8.48 -4.83 -0.04
CA GLY A 156 -7.23 -4.68 0.69
C GLY A 156 -7.46 -4.46 2.18
N VAL A 157 -8.31 -3.51 2.55
CA VAL A 157 -8.65 -3.22 3.96
C VAL A 157 -9.31 -4.42 4.63
N SER A 158 -10.21 -5.13 3.96
CA SER A 158 -10.79 -6.37 4.50
C SER A 158 -9.72 -7.43 4.74
N GLY A 159 -8.75 -7.59 3.83
CA GLY A 159 -7.62 -8.48 3.99
C GLY A 159 -6.75 -8.11 5.18
N GLU A 160 -6.39 -6.83 5.32
CA GLU A 160 -5.60 -6.30 6.43
C GLU A 160 -6.30 -6.50 7.78
N LEU A 161 -7.59 -6.20 7.85
CA LEU A 161 -8.38 -6.40 9.07
C LEU A 161 -8.49 -7.89 9.46
N LEU A 162 -8.60 -8.80 8.49
CA LEU A 162 -8.60 -10.24 8.75
C LEU A 162 -7.24 -10.72 9.28
N VAL A 163 -6.12 -10.18 8.80
CA VAL A 163 -4.79 -10.46 9.34
C VAL A 163 -4.70 -9.97 10.79
N TYR A 164 -5.13 -8.74 11.07
CA TYR A 164 -5.15 -8.22 12.44
C TYR A 164 -6.10 -9.00 13.35
N TRP A 165 -7.25 -9.43 12.86
CA TRP A 165 -8.17 -10.28 13.62
C TRP A 165 -7.53 -11.60 14.04
N THR A 166 -6.84 -12.27 13.10
CA THR A 166 -6.07 -13.49 13.39
C THR A 166 -4.97 -13.20 14.40
N SER A 167 -4.28 -12.05 14.27
CA SER A 167 -3.26 -11.61 15.23
C SER A 167 -3.81 -11.43 16.64
N LEU A 168 -4.99 -10.81 16.78
CA LEU A 168 -5.66 -10.60 18.07
C LEU A 168 -5.93 -11.94 18.79
N GLY A 169 -6.41 -12.94 18.05
CA GLY A 169 -6.66 -14.27 18.59
C GLY A 169 -5.40 -14.91 19.17
N TYR A 170 -4.30 -14.86 18.44
CA TYR A 170 -3.02 -15.40 18.88
C TYR A 170 -2.42 -14.61 20.06
N VAL A 171 -2.32 -13.29 19.91
CA VAL A 171 -1.72 -12.42 20.95
C VAL A 171 -2.53 -12.45 22.24
N GLY A 172 -3.87 -12.54 22.15
CA GLY A 172 -4.73 -12.68 23.34
C GLY A 172 -4.47 -13.94 24.13
N ARG A 173 -4.16 -15.07 23.47
CA ARG A 173 -3.84 -16.34 24.14
C ARG A 173 -2.41 -16.39 24.66
N THR A 174 -1.45 -15.87 23.90
CA THR A 174 -0.01 -16.01 24.21
C THR A 174 0.57 -14.84 24.99
N LYS A 175 -0.14 -13.70 25.05
CA LYS A 175 0.34 -12.43 25.62
C LYS A 175 1.68 -11.99 25.02
N MET A 176 1.95 -12.39 23.78
CA MET A 176 3.18 -12.09 23.07
C MET A 176 3.44 -10.57 23.06
N TRP A 177 4.68 -10.19 23.38
CA TRP A 177 5.13 -8.79 23.47
C TRP A 177 4.25 -7.89 24.34
N SER A 178 3.70 -8.46 25.42
CA SER A 178 3.00 -7.70 26.45
C SER A 178 3.88 -7.54 27.68
N ILE A 179 3.85 -6.36 28.29
CA ILE A 179 4.54 -6.02 29.53
C ILE A 179 3.47 -5.82 30.59
N GLU A 180 3.42 -6.71 31.59
CA GLU A 180 2.46 -6.64 32.68
C GLU A 180 3.07 -5.94 33.90
N MET A 181 2.23 -5.30 34.70
CA MET A 181 2.60 -4.74 35.99
C MET A 181 2.34 -5.77 37.13
N PRO A 182 3.12 -5.71 38.24
CA PRO A 182 4.21 -4.76 38.54
C PRO A 182 5.54 -5.12 37.88
N ASN A 183 6.25 -4.13 37.34
CA ASN A 183 7.61 -4.29 36.82
C ASN A 183 8.50 -3.11 37.24
N LYS A 184 9.82 -3.24 37.10
CA LYS A 184 10.80 -2.23 37.54
C LYS A 184 10.63 -0.85 36.89
N LEU A 185 10.02 -0.76 35.70
CA LEU A 185 9.81 0.47 34.95
C LEU A 185 8.43 1.08 35.19
N ASN A 186 7.54 0.37 35.89
CA ASN A 186 6.15 0.77 36.14
C ASN A 186 5.39 1.12 34.84
N ILE A 187 5.63 0.33 33.76
CA ILE A 187 5.03 0.51 32.43
C ILE A 187 4.20 -0.73 32.09
N ALA A 188 2.98 -0.53 31.60
CA ALA A 188 2.17 -1.58 31.01
C ALA A 188 2.10 -1.37 29.48
N PHE A 189 2.33 -2.43 28.73
CA PHE A 189 2.13 -2.46 27.28
C PHE A 189 1.42 -3.73 26.88
N SER A 190 0.42 -3.64 26.05
CA SER A 190 -0.30 -4.79 25.49
C SER A 190 -0.34 -4.68 23.96
N LEU A 191 0.32 -5.63 23.30
CA LEU A 191 0.25 -5.71 21.84
C LEU A 191 -1.19 -5.97 21.37
N TRP A 192 -1.97 -6.74 22.12
CA TRP A 192 -3.40 -6.95 21.84
C TRP A 192 -4.15 -5.61 21.77
N THR A 193 -3.98 -4.77 22.78
CA THR A 193 -4.62 -3.44 22.83
C THR A 193 -4.15 -2.54 21.68
N ALA A 194 -2.85 -2.58 21.37
CA ALA A 194 -2.29 -1.81 20.26
C ALA A 194 -2.92 -2.21 18.90
N ILE A 195 -3.04 -3.51 18.62
CA ILE A 195 -3.68 -4.02 17.41
C ILE A 195 -5.17 -3.64 17.39
N ALA A 196 -5.89 -3.77 18.51
CA ALA A 196 -7.29 -3.40 18.60
C ALA A 196 -7.50 -1.89 18.30
N ILE A 197 -6.65 -1.02 18.84
CA ILE A 197 -6.67 0.42 18.55
C ILE A 197 -6.43 0.67 17.06
N VAL A 198 -5.44 0.00 16.45
CA VAL A 198 -5.17 0.12 15.01
C VAL A 198 -6.42 -0.25 14.21
N MET A 199 -7.08 -1.38 14.52
CA MET A 199 -8.30 -1.78 13.83
C MET A 199 -9.44 -0.75 13.98
N LEU A 200 -9.60 -0.16 15.16
CA LEU A 200 -10.60 0.90 15.39
C LEU A 200 -10.30 2.16 14.56
N VAL A 201 -9.03 2.50 14.38
CA VAL A 201 -8.60 3.65 13.57
C VAL A 201 -8.94 3.46 12.08
N TYR A 202 -9.05 2.22 11.58
CA TYR A 202 -9.51 1.98 10.21
C TYR A 202 -10.94 2.50 9.97
N ILE A 203 -11.81 2.50 10.99
CA ILE A 203 -13.22 2.93 10.87
C ILE A 203 -13.35 4.37 10.36
N PRO A 204 -12.67 5.39 10.96
CA PRO A 204 -12.72 6.75 10.43
C PRO A 204 -11.78 6.98 9.25
N LEU A 205 -10.61 6.30 9.18
CA LEU A 205 -9.62 6.56 8.13
C LEU A 205 -10.04 6.00 6.78
N PHE A 206 -10.65 4.82 6.73
CA PHE A 206 -11.04 4.20 5.48
C PHE A 206 -12.03 5.06 4.67
N PRO A 207 -13.16 5.54 5.22
CA PRO A 207 -14.07 6.42 4.49
C PRO A 207 -13.40 7.72 4.01
N GLN A 208 -12.55 8.34 4.83
CA GLN A 208 -11.84 9.57 4.45
C GLN A 208 -10.94 9.35 3.23
N MET A 209 -10.12 8.29 3.27
CA MET A 209 -9.21 7.96 2.15
C MET A 209 -10.00 7.54 0.91
N PHE A 210 -11.06 6.77 1.07
CA PHE A 210 -11.91 6.34 -0.04
C PHE A 210 -12.57 7.55 -0.73
N MET A 211 -13.19 8.44 0.03
CA MET A 211 -13.82 9.66 -0.49
C MET A 211 -12.80 10.60 -1.13
N HIS A 212 -11.59 10.70 -0.58
CA HIS A 212 -10.50 11.44 -1.21
C HIS A 212 -10.19 10.89 -2.61
N MET A 213 -10.11 9.57 -2.77
CA MET A 213 -9.87 8.95 -4.07
C MET A 213 -11.03 9.14 -5.04
N VAL A 214 -12.28 9.08 -4.57
CA VAL A 214 -13.47 9.43 -5.37
C VAL A 214 -13.38 10.87 -5.90
N TYR A 215 -12.99 11.80 -5.04
CA TYR A 215 -12.79 13.19 -5.43
C TYR A 215 -11.67 13.34 -6.47
N GLN A 216 -10.53 12.69 -6.26
CA GLN A 216 -9.41 12.69 -7.19
C GLN A 216 -9.80 12.12 -8.56
N ARG A 217 -10.59 11.05 -8.56
CA ARG A 217 -11.14 10.48 -9.82
C ARG A 217 -12.01 11.49 -10.57
N LYS A 218 -12.96 12.13 -9.89
CA LYS A 218 -13.81 13.17 -10.49
C LYS A 218 -12.98 14.32 -11.06
N LYS A 219 -11.92 14.74 -10.36
CA LYS A 219 -11.01 15.79 -10.81
C LYS A 219 -10.20 15.40 -12.04
N THR A 220 -9.78 14.14 -12.14
CA THR A 220 -8.88 13.67 -13.21
C THR A 220 -9.63 13.15 -14.43
N LEU A 221 -10.66 12.32 -14.21
CA LEU A 221 -11.42 11.65 -15.27
C LEU A 221 -12.78 12.28 -15.56
N GLY A 222 -13.25 13.21 -14.72
CA GLY A 222 -14.52 13.89 -14.91
C GLY A 222 -14.63 14.69 -16.21
N SER A 223 -15.86 14.85 -16.71
CA SER A 223 -16.14 15.64 -17.90
C SER A 223 -15.73 17.12 -17.73
N PRO A 224 -15.55 17.88 -18.84
CA PRO A 224 -15.27 19.31 -18.76
C PRO A 224 -16.28 20.12 -17.95
N GLU A 225 -17.55 19.70 -17.95
CA GLU A 225 -18.63 20.32 -17.17
C GLU A 225 -18.45 20.08 -15.66
N THR A 226 -18.11 18.84 -15.26
CA THR A 226 -17.83 18.50 -13.86
C THR A 226 -16.62 19.29 -13.33
N LYS A 227 -15.62 19.55 -14.20
CA LYS A 227 -14.43 20.37 -13.84
C LYS A 227 -14.76 21.85 -13.65
N LYS A 228 -15.77 22.40 -14.40
CA LYS A 228 -16.22 23.79 -14.23
C LYS A 228 -16.98 23.99 -12.93
N VAL A 229 -17.83 23.04 -12.54
CA VAL A 229 -18.60 23.12 -11.28
C VAL A 229 -17.66 23.06 -10.06
N GLN A 230 -16.64 22.20 -10.07
CA GLN A 230 -15.67 22.12 -8.97
C GLN A 230 -14.80 23.38 -8.81
N LYS A 231 -14.52 24.13 -9.89
CA LYS A 231 -13.79 25.41 -9.81
C LYS A 231 -14.63 26.56 -9.22
N LYS A 232 -15.96 26.42 -9.18
CA LYS A 232 -16.86 27.44 -8.60
C LYS A 232 -17.13 27.23 -7.10
N VAL A 233 -16.77 26.07 -6.56
CA VAL A 233 -17.02 25.66 -5.16
C VAL A 233 -15.74 25.76 -4.30
N GLN A 234 -14.59 26.07 -4.91
CA GLN A 234 -13.32 26.44 -4.25
C GLN A 234 -13.13 27.97 -4.30
#